data_5284f457ef7ca60ec2739f58fe1dbc38
#
_entry.id   5284f457ef7ca60ec2739f58fe1dbc38
#
_cell.length_a   1.000
_cell.length_b   1.000
_cell.length_c   1.000
_cell.angle_alpha   90.00
_cell.angle_beta   90.00
_cell.angle_gamma   90.00
#
_symmetry.space_group_name_H-M   'P 1'
#
loop_
_entity.id
_entity.type
_entity.pdbx_description
1 polymer ?
#
loop_
_entity_poly.entity_id
_entity_poly.type
_entity_poly.pdbx_seq_one_letter_code
_entity_poly.pdbx_strand_id
1 'polypeptide(L)'
;MDKYTKGAWSLNPTTGEVDVDGDFDCSVSRLQSFGGIKFGEISGSFKCTRNLITSLEGCPHTVGADFECSVNPILSLEGGPKTVGGTFTCQNSPSLTSVSGAPETVGRSFLCLLNSVESLEGLPENMSVGTGFDCSYNYLTSLVGVPKIISGDFRCTGNDLKSLEGAPQTVGGEFSSDGLKIPEGEWSMDTLIGIFLDGTPQQKHLVAPLVDPKVIQQQIDENPEGMLVKLKGVLKHPHFRGLKWPEGLEKEKDLLSDLGDVGL
;
A
#
# COMPACT_ATOMS: atom_id res chain seq x y z
N MET A 1 10.42 23.40 -24.67
CA MET A 1 9.67 22.16 -24.91
C MET A 1 10.51 21.14 -25.68
N ASP A 2 10.97 21.44 -26.88
CA ASP A 2 11.62 20.48 -27.80
C ASP A 2 12.80 19.68 -27.20
N LYS A 3 13.52 20.25 -26.24
CA LYS A 3 14.61 19.56 -25.53
C LYS A 3 14.13 18.34 -24.70
N TYR A 4 12.91 18.40 -24.20
CA TYR A 4 12.35 17.44 -23.24
C TYR A 4 11.28 16.54 -23.86
N THR A 5 10.82 16.85 -25.08
CA THR A 5 9.72 16.16 -25.74
C THR A 5 10.25 15.20 -26.80
N LYS A 6 9.77 13.97 -26.76
CA LYS A 6 9.95 12.98 -27.83
C LYS A 6 8.58 12.79 -28.50
N GLY A 7 8.33 13.55 -29.56
CA GLY A 7 7.05 13.62 -30.24
C GLY A 7 6.65 15.05 -30.53
N ALA A 8 5.37 15.27 -30.81
CA ALA A 8 4.81 16.60 -31.06
C ALA A 8 4.24 17.19 -29.77
N TRP A 9 4.25 18.50 -29.65
CA TRP A 9 3.53 19.19 -28.58
C TRP A 9 2.71 20.35 -29.13
N SER A 10 1.66 20.69 -28.44
CA SER A 10 0.76 21.78 -28.80
C SER A 10 0.30 22.53 -27.55
N LEU A 11 0.00 23.80 -27.72
CA LEU A 11 -0.66 24.61 -26.69
C LEU A 11 -2.17 24.56 -26.95
N ASN A 12 -2.93 24.08 -25.97
CA ASN A 12 -4.37 24.12 -26.02
C ASN A 12 -4.85 25.57 -25.91
N PRO A 13 -5.48 26.13 -26.95
CA PRO A 13 -5.85 27.55 -26.98
C PRO A 13 -6.97 27.91 -26.02
N THR A 14 -7.71 26.92 -25.51
CA THR A 14 -8.84 27.12 -24.60
C THR A 14 -8.39 27.07 -23.13
N THR A 15 -7.55 26.08 -22.77
CA THR A 15 -7.09 25.88 -21.38
C THR A 15 -5.75 26.54 -21.10
N GLY A 16 -4.94 26.82 -22.12
CA GLY A 16 -3.57 27.29 -21.97
C GLY A 16 -2.60 26.19 -21.51
N GLU A 17 -3.03 24.94 -21.56
CA GLU A 17 -2.22 23.77 -21.18
C GLU A 17 -1.41 23.27 -22.37
N VAL A 18 -0.30 22.59 -22.06
CA VAL A 18 0.57 21.96 -23.05
C VAL A 18 0.26 20.48 -23.13
N ASP A 19 -0.22 20.04 -24.27
CA ASP A 19 -0.42 18.64 -24.59
C ASP A 19 0.80 18.10 -25.36
N VAL A 20 1.16 16.83 -25.10
CA VAL A 20 2.28 16.15 -25.78
C VAL A 20 1.81 14.83 -26.37
N ASP A 21 1.95 14.70 -27.69
CA ASP A 21 1.80 13.44 -28.38
C ASP A 21 3.16 12.72 -28.44
N GLY A 22 3.41 11.90 -27.45
CA GLY A 22 4.69 11.21 -27.20
C GLY A 22 5.13 11.35 -25.74
N ASP A 23 6.43 11.20 -25.50
CA ASP A 23 7.03 11.28 -24.17
C ASP A 23 7.51 12.70 -23.83
N PHE A 24 7.44 13.05 -22.55
CA PHE A 24 8.09 14.21 -21.97
C PHE A 24 9.05 13.75 -20.87
N ASP A 25 10.35 14.11 -21.01
CA ASP A 25 11.40 13.73 -20.06
C ASP A 25 12.27 14.94 -19.69
N CYS A 26 12.03 15.47 -18.49
CA CYS A 26 12.86 16.53 -17.90
C CYS A 26 13.71 16.01 -16.72
N SER A 27 13.97 14.72 -16.66
CA SER A 27 14.78 14.12 -15.59
C SER A 27 16.18 14.73 -15.54
N VAL A 28 16.79 14.77 -14.34
CA VAL A 28 18.17 15.24 -14.11
C VAL A 28 18.42 16.68 -14.59
N SER A 29 17.41 17.54 -14.58
CA SER A 29 17.48 18.91 -15.10
C SER A 29 17.61 19.99 -14.01
N ARG A 30 17.69 19.60 -12.73
CA ARG A 30 17.74 20.48 -11.55
C ARG A 30 16.56 21.45 -11.48
N LEU A 31 15.40 21.06 -12.00
CA LEU A 31 14.19 21.86 -11.94
C LEU A 31 13.68 21.93 -10.49
N GLN A 32 13.23 23.12 -10.09
CA GLN A 32 12.56 23.35 -8.80
C GLN A 32 11.02 23.32 -8.95
N SER A 33 10.54 23.57 -10.16
CA SER A 33 9.12 23.51 -10.55
C SER A 33 9.02 23.40 -12.07
N PHE A 34 7.82 23.28 -12.59
CA PHE A 34 7.58 23.32 -14.05
C PHE A 34 7.53 24.74 -14.63
N GLY A 35 7.96 25.77 -13.86
CA GLY A 35 8.15 27.13 -14.36
C GLY A 35 6.86 27.84 -14.80
N GLY A 36 5.73 27.48 -14.23
CA GLY A 36 4.40 28.01 -14.62
C GLY A 36 3.80 27.32 -15.84
N ILE A 37 4.48 26.33 -16.46
CA ILE A 37 3.89 25.48 -17.49
C ILE A 37 2.84 24.59 -16.79
N LYS A 38 1.67 24.52 -17.41
CA LYS A 38 0.63 23.56 -17.05
C LYS A 38 0.53 22.55 -18.18
N PHE A 39 0.73 21.28 -17.84
CA PHE A 39 0.54 20.19 -18.80
C PHE A 39 -0.91 19.69 -18.73
N GLY A 40 -1.49 19.43 -19.90
CA GLY A 40 -2.81 18.81 -20.05
C GLY A 40 -2.68 17.29 -20.12
N GLU A 41 -2.56 16.77 -21.32
CA GLU A 41 -2.44 15.34 -21.61
C GLU A 41 -1.07 15.00 -22.20
N ILE A 42 -0.50 13.89 -21.76
CA ILE A 42 0.72 13.29 -22.32
C ILE A 42 0.35 11.89 -22.82
N SER A 43 0.40 11.65 -24.14
CA SER A 43 0.02 10.34 -24.69
C SER A 43 1.04 9.23 -24.36
N GLY A 44 2.30 9.57 -24.19
CA GLY A 44 3.38 8.71 -23.75
C GLY A 44 3.67 8.79 -22.25
N SER A 45 4.95 8.70 -21.88
CA SER A 45 5.43 8.81 -20.50
C SER A 45 5.77 10.24 -20.11
N PHE A 46 5.54 10.58 -18.83
CA PHE A 46 6.02 11.82 -18.23
C PHE A 46 7.05 11.51 -17.15
N LYS A 47 8.29 12.02 -17.36
CA LYS A 47 9.42 11.76 -16.46
C LYS A 47 10.01 13.06 -15.93
N CYS A 48 10.07 13.20 -14.61
CA CYS A 48 10.69 14.33 -13.93
C CYS A 48 11.62 13.88 -12.78
N THR A 49 12.17 12.68 -12.88
CA THR A 49 13.01 12.04 -11.86
C THR A 49 14.32 12.82 -11.61
N ARG A 50 14.82 12.78 -10.37
CA ARG A 50 16.09 13.41 -9.96
C ARG A 50 16.17 14.90 -10.29
N ASN A 51 15.19 15.63 -9.77
CA ASN A 51 15.16 17.09 -9.80
C ASN A 51 15.12 17.66 -8.37
N LEU A 52 14.79 18.92 -8.24
CA LEU A 52 14.60 19.65 -6.98
C LEU A 52 13.13 20.10 -6.84
N ILE A 53 12.21 19.36 -7.45
CA ILE A 53 10.78 19.68 -7.49
C ILE A 53 10.20 19.44 -6.11
N THR A 54 9.51 20.45 -5.57
CA THR A 54 8.87 20.41 -4.25
C THR A 54 7.36 20.21 -4.32
N SER A 55 6.76 20.39 -5.50
CA SER A 55 5.32 20.22 -5.77
C SER A 55 5.11 19.69 -7.17
N LEU A 56 4.10 18.86 -7.38
CA LEU A 56 3.71 18.37 -8.70
C LEU A 56 2.72 19.33 -9.41
N GLU A 57 2.50 20.52 -8.87
CA GLU A 57 1.66 21.53 -9.53
C GLU A 57 2.16 21.81 -10.96
N GLY A 58 1.24 21.73 -11.93
CA GLY A 58 1.53 21.85 -13.35
C GLY A 58 1.83 20.52 -14.06
N CYS A 59 1.90 19.40 -13.32
CA CYS A 59 1.95 18.07 -13.95
C CYS A 59 0.71 17.81 -14.81
N PRO A 60 0.82 16.91 -15.82
CA PRO A 60 -0.33 16.50 -16.60
C PRO A 60 -1.38 15.80 -15.74
N HIS A 61 -2.65 16.03 -16.04
CA HIS A 61 -3.74 15.32 -15.37
C HIS A 61 -3.94 13.90 -15.92
N THR A 62 -3.49 13.64 -17.16
CA THR A 62 -3.54 12.32 -17.80
C THR A 62 -2.19 11.98 -18.43
N VAL A 63 -1.69 10.78 -18.14
CA VAL A 63 -0.47 10.21 -18.71
C VAL A 63 -0.81 8.85 -19.32
N GLY A 64 -0.61 8.69 -20.62
CA GLY A 64 -1.00 7.47 -21.35
C GLY A 64 -0.10 6.27 -21.05
N ALA A 65 1.18 6.51 -20.68
CA ALA A 65 2.13 5.48 -20.28
C ALA A 65 2.59 5.69 -18.83
N ASP A 66 3.90 5.73 -18.56
CA ASP A 66 4.45 5.78 -17.20
C ASP A 66 4.60 7.23 -16.69
N PHE A 67 4.31 7.44 -15.41
CA PHE A 67 4.61 8.67 -14.69
C PHE A 67 5.71 8.42 -13.67
N GLU A 68 6.83 9.16 -13.78
CA GLU A 68 7.99 8.99 -12.92
C GLU A 68 8.40 10.32 -12.27
N CYS A 69 8.24 10.46 -10.95
CA CYS A 69 8.64 11.64 -10.18
C CYS A 69 9.62 11.32 -9.03
N SER A 70 10.29 10.19 -9.08
CA SER A 70 11.22 9.71 -8.05
C SER A 70 12.39 10.66 -7.78
N VAL A 71 12.95 10.57 -6.58
CA VAL A 71 14.14 11.34 -6.17
C VAL A 71 13.92 12.85 -6.33
N ASN A 72 12.84 13.34 -5.75
CA ASN A 72 12.50 14.75 -5.65
C ASN A 72 12.12 15.10 -4.19
N PRO A 73 12.31 16.33 -3.72
CA PRO A 73 11.91 16.75 -2.38
C PRO A 73 10.42 17.16 -2.32
N ILE A 74 9.53 16.39 -2.99
CA ILE A 74 8.07 16.57 -2.89
C ILE A 74 7.57 16.17 -1.51
N LEU A 75 6.55 16.85 -0.99
CA LEU A 75 5.95 16.59 0.32
C LEU A 75 4.69 15.72 0.23
N SER A 76 3.97 15.83 -0.90
CA SER A 76 2.75 15.09 -1.21
C SER A 76 2.67 14.83 -2.71
N LEU A 77 1.65 14.11 -3.15
CA LEU A 77 1.38 13.87 -4.57
C LEU A 77 0.36 14.88 -5.15
N GLU A 78 0.02 15.92 -4.38
CA GLU A 78 -0.89 16.98 -4.82
C GLU A 78 -0.38 17.67 -6.11
N GLY A 79 -1.30 17.87 -7.06
CA GLY A 79 -0.98 18.42 -8.39
C GLY A 79 -0.48 17.38 -9.39
N GLY A 80 -0.34 16.12 -8.97
CA GLY A 80 0.01 15.01 -9.85
C GLY A 80 -1.16 14.52 -10.72
N PRO A 81 -0.90 13.55 -11.63
CA PRO A 81 -1.90 13.03 -12.54
C PRO A 81 -3.03 12.28 -11.82
N LYS A 82 -4.26 12.38 -12.38
CA LYS A 82 -5.42 11.60 -11.95
C LYS A 82 -5.47 10.23 -12.61
N THR A 83 -4.94 10.13 -13.84
CA THR A 83 -4.92 8.90 -14.62
C THR A 83 -3.54 8.63 -15.17
N VAL A 84 -3.02 7.44 -14.93
CA VAL A 84 -1.75 6.93 -15.46
C VAL A 84 -2.02 5.57 -16.11
N GLY A 85 -1.83 5.48 -17.44
CA GLY A 85 -2.08 4.24 -18.19
C GLY A 85 -1.05 3.14 -17.95
N GLY A 86 0.15 3.51 -17.53
CA GLY A 86 1.25 2.63 -17.15
C GLY A 86 1.51 2.57 -15.65
N THR A 87 2.77 2.64 -15.28
CA THR A 87 3.25 2.63 -13.89
C THR A 87 3.37 4.06 -13.34
N PHE A 88 2.86 4.27 -12.13
CA PHE A 88 3.13 5.47 -11.35
C PHE A 88 4.29 5.19 -10.38
N THR A 89 5.35 6.02 -10.45
CA THR A 89 6.55 5.82 -9.64
C THR A 89 6.94 7.11 -8.90
N CYS A 90 6.93 7.06 -7.56
CA CYS A 90 7.34 8.17 -6.68
C CYS A 90 8.24 7.67 -5.54
N GLN A 91 9.26 6.90 -5.86
CA GLN A 91 10.14 6.27 -4.89
C GLN A 91 11.37 7.12 -4.54
N ASN A 92 12.00 6.81 -3.39
CA ASN A 92 13.25 7.42 -2.95
C ASN A 92 13.17 8.95 -2.86
N SER A 93 12.08 9.43 -2.30
CA SER A 93 11.77 10.84 -2.05
C SER A 93 11.54 11.04 -0.55
N PRO A 94 12.60 11.17 0.26
CA PRO A 94 12.51 11.12 1.73
C PRO A 94 11.70 12.28 2.35
N SER A 95 11.38 13.31 1.59
CA SER A 95 10.48 14.38 2.03
C SER A 95 8.99 14.03 1.85
N LEU A 96 8.68 12.97 1.08
CA LEU A 96 7.30 12.56 0.81
C LEU A 96 6.71 11.88 2.05
N THR A 97 5.82 12.59 2.74
CA THR A 97 5.15 12.13 3.96
C THR A 97 3.68 11.82 3.75
N SER A 98 3.09 12.28 2.64
CA SER A 98 1.67 12.10 2.33
C SER A 98 1.46 11.60 0.91
N VAL A 99 0.52 10.68 0.73
CA VAL A 99 0.05 10.18 -0.58
C VAL A 99 -1.17 10.94 -1.12
N SER A 100 -1.58 12.04 -0.45
CA SER A 100 -2.66 12.91 -0.93
C SER A 100 -2.33 13.42 -2.34
N GLY A 101 -3.30 13.36 -3.24
CA GLY A 101 -3.12 13.69 -4.66
C GLY A 101 -2.67 12.51 -5.53
N ALA A 102 -2.56 11.30 -4.97
CA ALA A 102 -2.30 10.09 -5.75
C ALA A 102 -3.34 9.89 -6.86
N PRO A 103 -2.99 9.21 -7.97
CA PRO A 103 -3.90 8.96 -9.07
C PRO A 103 -5.10 8.08 -8.67
N GLU A 104 -6.24 8.34 -9.29
CA GLU A 104 -7.44 7.50 -9.16
C GLU A 104 -7.30 6.19 -9.94
N THR A 105 -6.55 6.23 -11.06
CA THR A 105 -6.33 5.06 -11.93
C THR A 105 -4.88 4.92 -12.30
N VAL A 106 -4.34 3.72 -12.08
CA VAL A 106 -3.00 3.30 -12.48
C VAL A 106 -3.14 1.98 -13.26
N GLY A 107 -2.85 2.00 -14.55
CA GLY A 107 -3.06 0.85 -15.42
C GLY A 107 -2.12 -0.33 -15.14
N ARG A 108 -0.96 -0.05 -14.52
CA ARG A 108 -0.01 -1.07 -14.08
C ARG A 108 0.24 -0.98 -12.58
N SER A 109 1.45 -0.63 -12.16
CA SER A 109 1.85 -0.64 -10.75
C SER A 109 1.91 0.76 -10.14
N PHE A 110 1.51 0.87 -8.88
CA PHE A 110 1.76 2.03 -8.04
C PHE A 110 2.97 1.75 -7.14
N LEU A 111 4.06 2.47 -7.36
CA LEU A 111 5.34 2.27 -6.67
C LEU A 111 5.68 3.50 -5.82
N CYS A 112 5.48 3.39 -4.50
CA CYS A 112 5.68 4.46 -3.51
C CYS A 112 6.65 4.03 -2.40
N LEU A 113 7.70 3.30 -2.75
CA LEU A 113 8.64 2.74 -1.78
C LEU A 113 9.80 3.71 -1.46
N LEU A 114 10.47 3.47 -0.30
CA LEU A 114 11.63 4.25 0.14
C LEU A 114 11.31 5.75 0.31
N ASN A 115 10.21 6.05 0.99
CA ASN A 115 9.80 7.41 1.33
C ASN A 115 9.64 7.56 2.86
N SER A 116 8.95 8.61 3.31
CA SER A 116 8.64 8.86 4.72
C SER A 116 7.13 8.89 4.98
N VAL A 117 6.36 8.06 4.25
CA VAL A 117 4.90 8.02 4.37
C VAL A 117 4.51 7.29 5.67
N GLU A 118 3.68 7.95 6.49
CA GLU A 118 3.19 7.41 7.77
C GLU A 118 1.77 6.84 7.67
N SER A 119 0.99 7.25 6.66
CA SER A 119 -0.40 6.81 6.44
C SER A 119 -0.75 6.76 4.96
N LEU A 120 -1.60 5.81 4.58
CA LEU A 120 -2.16 5.69 3.22
C LEU A 120 -3.58 6.27 3.11
N GLU A 121 -4.12 6.90 4.17
CA GLU A 121 -5.48 7.48 4.17
C GLU A 121 -5.70 8.59 3.13
N GLY A 122 -4.63 9.16 2.58
CA GLY A 122 -4.70 10.14 1.49
C GLY A 122 -4.90 9.56 0.09
N LEU A 123 -4.91 8.22 -0.06
CA LEU A 123 -5.21 7.57 -1.33
C LEU A 123 -6.70 7.74 -1.72
N PRO A 124 -7.03 7.83 -3.03
CA PRO A 124 -8.42 7.84 -3.47
C PRO A 124 -9.18 6.58 -3.03
N GLU A 125 -10.40 6.75 -2.48
CA GLU A 125 -11.22 5.63 -1.96
C GLU A 125 -11.47 4.53 -3.01
N ASN A 126 -11.61 4.92 -4.28
CA ASN A 126 -11.87 4.03 -5.41
C ASN A 126 -10.64 3.87 -6.31
N MET A 127 -9.43 4.00 -5.74
CA MET A 127 -8.20 3.83 -6.49
C MET A 127 -8.14 2.45 -7.16
N SER A 128 -7.87 2.45 -8.48
CA SER A 128 -7.68 1.24 -9.26
C SER A 128 -6.21 1.06 -9.64
N VAL A 129 -5.66 -0.13 -9.37
CA VAL A 129 -4.28 -0.50 -9.69
C VAL A 129 -4.28 -1.82 -10.47
N GLY A 130 -3.78 -1.79 -11.70
CA GLY A 130 -3.91 -2.90 -12.64
C GLY A 130 -3.01 -4.11 -12.36
N THR A 131 -1.82 -3.89 -11.77
CA THR A 131 -0.89 -4.99 -11.48
C THR A 131 -0.43 -4.99 -10.03
N GLY A 132 0.55 -4.20 -9.64
CA GLY A 132 1.14 -4.30 -8.31
C GLY A 132 1.07 -3.00 -7.52
N PHE A 133 1.05 -3.12 -6.19
CA PHE A 133 1.12 -2.01 -5.26
C PHE A 133 2.30 -2.22 -4.30
N ASP A 134 3.25 -1.29 -4.29
CA ASP A 134 4.42 -1.36 -3.42
C ASP A 134 4.56 -0.08 -2.58
N CYS A 135 4.35 -0.22 -1.28
CA CYS A 135 4.55 0.82 -0.27
C CYS A 135 5.64 0.44 0.74
N SER A 136 6.58 -0.43 0.34
CA SER A 136 7.66 -0.90 1.20
C SER A 136 8.61 0.24 1.62
N TYR A 137 9.30 0.05 2.75
CA TYR A 137 10.29 0.99 3.27
C TYR A 137 9.75 2.41 3.44
N ASN A 138 8.68 2.50 4.21
CA ASN A 138 8.06 3.72 4.72
C ASN A 138 7.92 3.63 6.24
N TYR A 139 7.09 4.47 6.86
CA TYR A 139 6.82 4.48 8.31
C TYR A 139 5.35 4.15 8.60
N LEU A 140 4.74 3.28 7.78
CA LEU A 140 3.33 2.91 7.94
C LEU A 140 3.13 2.10 9.23
N THR A 141 2.13 2.47 10.02
CA THR A 141 1.71 1.73 11.22
C THR A 141 0.46 0.89 10.99
N SER A 142 -0.29 1.16 9.91
CA SER A 142 -1.44 0.40 9.43
C SER A 142 -1.55 0.45 7.91
N LEU A 143 -2.42 -0.38 7.32
CA LEU A 143 -2.70 -0.41 5.89
C LEU A 143 -4.05 0.23 5.54
N VAL A 144 -4.64 0.98 6.48
CA VAL A 144 -5.89 1.73 6.22
C VAL A 144 -5.64 2.72 5.07
N GLY A 145 -6.57 2.73 4.09
CA GLY A 145 -6.47 3.53 2.87
C GLY A 145 -5.97 2.76 1.63
N VAL A 146 -5.39 1.57 1.80
CA VAL A 146 -4.99 0.72 0.66
C VAL A 146 -6.22 0.32 -0.18
N PRO A 147 -6.10 0.25 -1.52
CA PRO A 147 -7.16 -0.29 -2.37
C PRO A 147 -7.59 -1.70 -1.94
N LYS A 148 -8.90 -1.96 -1.94
CA LYS A 148 -9.46 -3.25 -1.49
C LYS A 148 -9.06 -4.42 -2.38
N ILE A 149 -8.76 -4.15 -3.64
CA ILE A 149 -8.40 -5.16 -4.65
C ILE A 149 -7.08 -4.75 -5.29
N ILE A 150 -6.09 -5.61 -5.19
CA ILE A 150 -4.81 -5.52 -5.91
C ILE A 150 -4.74 -6.74 -6.83
N SER A 151 -4.72 -6.51 -8.14
CA SER A 151 -4.76 -7.60 -9.13
C SER A 151 -3.46 -8.40 -9.22
N GLY A 152 -2.33 -7.84 -8.81
CA GLY A 152 -1.03 -8.50 -8.76
C GLY A 152 -0.43 -8.47 -7.36
N ASP A 153 0.86 -8.19 -7.28
CA ASP A 153 1.61 -8.22 -6.01
C ASP A 153 1.28 -7.03 -5.10
N PHE A 154 1.21 -7.31 -3.80
CA PHE A 154 1.15 -6.30 -2.76
C PHE A 154 2.35 -6.39 -1.83
N ARG A 155 3.15 -5.34 -1.76
CA ARG A 155 4.35 -5.28 -0.93
C ARG A 155 4.30 -4.11 0.05
N CYS A 156 4.51 -4.41 1.34
CA CYS A 156 4.54 -3.44 2.43
C CYS A 156 5.65 -3.75 3.46
N THR A 157 6.74 -4.39 3.04
CA THR A 157 7.90 -4.71 3.89
C THR A 157 8.66 -3.44 4.30
N GLY A 158 9.40 -3.47 5.42
CA GLY A 158 10.17 -2.33 5.90
C GLY A 158 9.29 -1.17 6.39
N ASN A 159 8.19 -1.48 7.05
CA ASN A 159 7.30 -0.53 7.72
C ASN A 159 7.19 -0.84 9.22
N ASP A 160 6.48 0.01 9.97
CA ASP A 160 6.25 -0.15 11.41
C ASP A 160 4.90 -0.81 11.72
N LEU A 161 4.42 -1.71 10.82
CA LEU A 161 3.11 -2.33 10.94
C LEU A 161 3.00 -3.16 12.22
N LYS A 162 1.93 -2.90 12.99
CA LYS A 162 1.58 -3.68 14.18
C LYS A 162 0.55 -4.77 13.87
N SER A 163 -0.16 -4.62 12.75
CA SER A 163 -1.16 -5.57 12.26
C SER A 163 -1.38 -5.35 10.77
N LEU A 164 -2.13 -6.26 10.12
CA LEU A 164 -2.60 -6.10 8.75
C LEU A 164 -3.97 -5.42 8.67
N GLU A 165 -4.35 -4.63 9.68
CA GLU A 165 -5.58 -3.84 9.61
C GLU A 165 -5.56 -2.91 8.40
N GLY A 166 -6.65 -2.95 7.62
CA GLY A 166 -6.75 -2.20 6.37
C GLY A 166 -6.11 -2.87 5.14
N ALA A 167 -5.53 -4.08 5.29
CA ALA A 167 -4.98 -4.82 4.15
C ALA A 167 -6.03 -5.04 3.04
N PRO A 168 -5.59 -5.23 1.78
CA PRO A 168 -6.48 -5.54 0.68
C PRO A 168 -7.34 -6.78 0.97
N GLN A 169 -8.59 -6.76 0.51
CA GLN A 169 -9.47 -7.92 0.58
C GLN A 169 -9.06 -9.01 -0.41
N THR A 170 -8.44 -8.59 -1.52
CA THR A 170 -7.98 -9.49 -2.58
C THR A 170 -6.58 -9.06 -3.04
N VAL A 171 -5.67 -10.02 -3.09
CA VAL A 171 -4.34 -9.89 -3.70
C VAL A 171 -4.19 -11.02 -4.71
N GLY A 172 -4.08 -10.67 -6.00
CA GLY A 172 -4.00 -11.65 -7.08
C GLY A 172 -2.60 -12.23 -7.27
N GLY A 173 -1.56 -11.51 -6.84
CA GLY A 173 -0.17 -11.94 -6.85
C GLY A 173 0.36 -12.30 -5.47
N GLU A 174 1.65 -12.07 -5.25
CA GLU A 174 2.31 -12.28 -3.96
C GLU A 174 1.97 -11.16 -2.97
N PHE A 175 1.61 -11.53 -1.73
CA PHE A 175 1.57 -10.61 -0.60
C PHE A 175 2.88 -10.72 0.20
N SER A 176 3.47 -9.58 0.55
CA SER A 176 4.72 -9.52 1.29
C SER A 176 4.74 -8.38 2.32
N SER A 177 4.95 -8.73 3.60
CA SER A 177 5.22 -7.80 4.69
C SER A 177 6.34 -8.34 5.58
N ASP A 178 6.78 -7.59 6.60
CA ASP A 178 7.81 -8.04 7.52
C ASP A 178 7.33 -9.27 8.31
N GLY A 179 8.08 -10.37 8.17
CA GLY A 179 7.79 -11.63 8.85
C GLY A 179 6.65 -12.46 8.23
N LEU A 180 6.03 -11.98 7.14
CA LEU A 180 4.96 -12.69 6.45
C LEU A 180 5.09 -12.56 4.93
N LYS A 181 5.07 -13.70 4.26
CA LYS A 181 5.03 -13.79 2.80
C LYS A 181 3.97 -14.83 2.41
N ILE A 182 2.99 -14.41 1.60
CA ILE A 182 1.94 -15.26 1.08
C ILE A 182 2.10 -15.31 -0.45
N PRO A 183 2.36 -16.49 -1.04
CA PRO A 183 2.55 -16.64 -2.47
C PRO A 183 1.31 -16.28 -3.29
N GLU A 184 1.51 -16.10 -4.59
CA GLU A 184 0.43 -15.91 -5.56
C GLU A 184 -0.61 -17.05 -5.46
N GLY A 185 -1.89 -16.69 -5.49
CA GLY A 185 -3.00 -17.62 -5.40
C GLY A 185 -3.33 -18.13 -3.99
N GLU A 186 -2.50 -17.82 -2.98
CA GLU A 186 -2.69 -18.27 -1.60
C GLU A 186 -3.32 -17.21 -0.68
N TRP A 187 -3.56 -15.98 -1.18
CA TRP A 187 -4.26 -14.96 -0.41
C TRP A 187 -5.74 -15.32 -0.28
N SER A 188 -6.09 -15.96 0.83
CA SER A 188 -7.46 -16.39 1.13
C SER A 188 -7.73 -16.36 2.63
N MET A 189 -9.00 -16.38 3.01
CA MET A 189 -9.39 -16.46 4.42
C MET A 189 -8.88 -17.76 5.08
N ASP A 190 -8.88 -18.87 4.37
CA ASP A 190 -8.39 -20.14 4.88
C ASP A 190 -6.88 -20.10 5.17
N THR A 191 -6.10 -19.48 4.29
CA THR A 191 -4.67 -19.26 4.51
C THR A 191 -4.42 -18.36 5.72
N LEU A 192 -5.16 -17.27 5.86
CA LEU A 192 -5.05 -16.35 7.00
C LEU A 192 -5.42 -17.04 8.33
N ILE A 193 -6.46 -17.86 8.34
CA ILE A 193 -6.85 -18.68 9.49
C ILE A 193 -5.73 -19.68 9.81
N GLY A 194 -5.16 -20.36 8.82
CA GLY A 194 -4.01 -21.25 9.00
C GLY A 194 -2.82 -20.55 9.66
N ILE A 195 -2.43 -19.39 9.15
CA ILE A 195 -1.36 -18.57 9.74
C ILE A 195 -1.71 -18.14 11.16
N PHE A 196 -2.96 -17.74 11.41
CA PHE A 196 -3.42 -17.36 12.75
C PHE A 196 -3.35 -18.52 13.74
N LEU A 197 -3.67 -19.74 13.32
CA LEU A 197 -3.70 -20.91 14.21
C LEU A 197 -2.30 -21.54 14.42
N ASP A 198 -1.50 -21.62 13.36
CA ASP A 198 -0.29 -22.45 13.33
C ASP A 198 1.02 -21.62 13.16
N GLY A 199 0.91 -20.31 12.89
CA GLY A 199 2.04 -19.40 12.70
C GLY A 199 2.78 -19.04 14.00
N THR A 200 3.86 -18.29 13.85
CA THR A 200 4.58 -17.69 14.98
C THR A 200 3.72 -16.65 15.70
N PRO A 201 4.01 -16.29 16.97
CA PRO A 201 3.27 -15.25 17.68
C PRO A 201 3.19 -13.93 16.90
N GLN A 202 4.27 -13.51 16.26
CA GLN A 202 4.29 -12.30 15.43
C GLN A 202 3.32 -12.41 14.23
N GLN A 203 3.36 -13.51 13.50
CA GLN A 203 2.43 -13.77 12.38
C GLN A 203 0.98 -13.79 12.82
N LYS A 204 0.68 -14.44 13.97
CA LYS A 204 -0.66 -14.46 14.57
C LYS A 204 -1.16 -13.05 14.87
N HIS A 205 -0.34 -12.20 15.47
CA HIS A 205 -0.70 -10.80 15.75
C HIS A 205 -0.96 -10.01 14.48
N LEU A 206 -0.14 -10.19 13.43
CA LEU A 206 -0.29 -9.49 12.16
C LEU A 206 -1.65 -9.81 11.49
N VAL A 207 -2.05 -11.08 11.44
CA VAL A 207 -3.26 -11.50 10.72
C VAL A 207 -4.54 -11.44 11.58
N ALA A 208 -4.41 -11.34 12.91
CA ALA A 208 -5.55 -11.38 13.83
C ALA A 208 -6.72 -10.45 13.45
N PRO A 209 -6.52 -9.19 13.01
CA PRO A 209 -7.61 -8.31 12.64
C PRO A 209 -8.41 -8.75 11.40
N LEU A 210 -7.85 -9.65 10.60
CA LEU A 210 -8.47 -10.13 9.35
C LEU A 210 -9.29 -11.41 9.57
N VAL A 211 -9.07 -12.11 10.69
CA VAL A 211 -9.72 -13.38 10.98
C VAL A 211 -11.05 -13.15 11.71
N ASP A 212 -12.15 -13.66 11.17
CA ASP A 212 -13.47 -13.52 11.82
C ASP A 212 -13.50 -14.29 13.17
N PRO A 213 -13.76 -13.60 14.30
CA PRO A 213 -13.87 -14.26 15.61
C PRO A 213 -14.92 -15.37 15.68
N LYS A 214 -15.97 -15.32 14.84
CA LYS A 214 -17.00 -16.36 14.79
C LYS A 214 -16.46 -17.69 14.27
N VAL A 215 -15.53 -17.65 13.29
CA VAL A 215 -14.88 -18.86 12.77
C VAL A 215 -14.00 -19.48 13.85
N ILE A 216 -13.28 -18.66 14.60
CA ILE A 216 -12.46 -19.14 15.73
C ILE A 216 -13.35 -19.71 16.84
N GLN A 217 -14.50 -19.07 17.15
CA GLN A 217 -15.45 -19.58 18.12
C GLN A 217 -15.97 -20.95 17.74
N GLN A 218 -16.36 -21.16 16.47
CA GLN A 218 -16.81 -22.46 16.00
C GLN A 218 -15.73 -23.54 16.20
N GLN A 219 -14.47 -23.25 15.91
CA GLN A 219 -13.37 -24.20 16.12
C GLN A 219 -13.10 -24.48 17.60
N ILE A 220 -13.29 -23.48 18.48
CA ILE A 220 -13.24 -23.70 19.94
C ILE A 220 -14.36 -24.65 20.37
N ASP A 221 -15.58 -24.46 19.87
CA ASP A 221 -16.74 -25.30 20.23
C ASP A 221 -16.54 -26.76 19.78
N GLU A 222 -15.85 -26.97 18.62
CA GLU A 222 -15.56 -28.30 18.08
C GLU A 222 -14.35 -29.00 18.75
N ASN A 223 -13.29 -28.25 19.10
CA ASN A 223 -12.06 -28.77 19.71
C ASN A 223 -11.41 -27.75 20.66
N PRO A 224 -12.00 -27.57 21.86
CA PRO A 224 -11.57 -26.51 22.77
C PRO A 224 -10.14 -26.68 23.30
N GLU A 225 -9.71 -27.92 23.63
CA GLU A 225 -8.35 -28.17 24.14
C GLU A 225 -7.28 -27.91 23.06
N GLY A 226 -7.52 -28.40 21.83
CA GLY A 226 -6.61 -28.16 20.70
C GLY A 226 -6.51 -26.67 20.35
N MET A 227 -7.63 -25.95 20.41
CA MET A 227 -7.67 -24.51 20.16
C MET A 227 -6.97 -23.69 21.26
N LEU A 228 -7.02 -24.12 22.52
CA LEU A 228 -6.31 -23.47 23.60
C LEU A 228 -4.80 -23.43 23.34
N VAL A 229 -4.23 -24.54 22.85
CA VAL A 229 -2.82 -24.62 22.46
C VAL A 229 -2.51 -23.74 21.25
N LYS A 230 -3.35 -23.78 20.22
CA LYS A 230 -3.15 -23.00 18.96
C LYS A 230 -3.26 -21.50 19.18
N LEU A 231 -4.14 -21.05 20.05
CA LEU A 231 -4.34 -19.63 20.37
C LEU A 231 -3.35 -19.07 21.39
N LYS A 232 -2.46 -19.90 21.94
CA LYS A 232 -1.40 -19.42 22.82
C LYS A 232 -0.61 -18.29 22.17
N GLY A 233 -0.42 -17.19 22.89
CA GLY A 233 0.25 -15.98 22.37
C GLY A 233 -0.67 -14.93 21.78
N VAL A 234 -1.97 -15.25 21.51
CA VAL A 234 -2.97 -14.29 21.03
C VAL A 234 -4.25 -14.28 21.85
N LEU A 235 -4.33 -15.02 22.94
CA LEU A 235 -5.51 -15.10 23.80
C LEU A 235 -5.97 -13.75 24.36
N LYS A 236 -5.03 -12.83 24.62
CA LYS A 236 -5.31 -11.47 25.08
C LYS A 236 -5.57 -10.48 23.96
N HIS A 237 -5.44 -10.87 22.68
CA HIS A 237 -5.61 -9.93 21.56
C HIS A 237 -7.00 -9.29 21.62
N PRO A 238 -7.11 -7.94 21.52
CA PRO A 238 -8.39 -7.23 21.67
C PRO A 238 -9.51 -7.73 20.77
N HIS A 239 -9.16 -8.17 19.56
CA HIS A 239 -10.07 -8.68 18.54
C HIS A 239 -10.83 -9.95 18.97
N PHE A 240 -10.24 -10.76 19.88
CA PHE A 240 -10.80 -12.04 20.36
C PHE A 240 -11.28 -12.01 21.80
N ARG A 241 -11.45 -10.85 22.41
CA ARG A 241 -11.91 -10.72 23.82
C ARG A 241 -13.29 -11.34 24.08
N GLY A 242 -14.13 -11.48 23.05
CA GLY A 242 -15.46 -12.04 23.14
C GLY A 242 -15.56 -13.56 23.00
N LEU A 243 -14.45 -14.28 22.77
CA LEU A 243 -14.46 -15.73 22.62
C LEU A 243 -14.88 -16.41 23.94
N LYS A 244 -15.81 -17.38 23.82
CA LYS A 244 -16.34 -18.17 24.94
C LYS A 244 -15.61 -19.50 25.01
N TRP A 245 -15.31 -19.92 26.21
CA TRP A 245 -14.64 -21.19 26.50
C TRP A 245 -15.53 -22.09 27.30
N PRO A 246 -15.45 -23.44 27.11
CA PRO A 246 -16.16 -24.40 27.93
C PRO A 246 -15.81 -24.30 29.42
N GLU A 247 -16.74 -24.62 30.26
CA GLU A 247 -16.57 -24.66 31.70
C GLU A 247 -15.41 -25.62 32.07
N GLY A 248 -14.46 -25.14 32.85
CA GLY A 248 -13.25 -25.89 33.22
C GLY A 248 -11.99 -25.45 32.49
N LEU A 249 -12.07 -24.97 31.23
CA LEU A 249 -10.92 -24.49 30.47
C LEU A 249 -10.63 -22.99 30.64
N GLU A 250 -11.54 -22.23 31.24
CA GLU A 250 -11.32 -20.80 31.52
C GLU A 250 -10.08 -20.56 32.40
N LYS A 251 -9.83 -21.42 33.40
CA LYS A 251 -8.64 -21.30 34.25
C LYS A 251 -7.35 -21.61 33.51
N GLU A 252 -7.35 -22.59 32.60
CA GLU A 252 -6.20 -22.92 31.77
C GLU A 252 -5.92 -21.83 30.74
N LYS A 253 -6.96 -21.23 30.18
CA LYS A 253 -6.86 -20.05 29.30
C LYS A 253 -6.16 -18.89 30.02
N ASP A 254 -6.56 -18.59 31.26
CA ASP A 254 -5.97 -17.52 32.04
C ASP A 254 -4.48 -17.81 32.35
N LEU A 255 -4.14 -19.02 32.73
CA LEU A 255 -2.75 -19.45 32.97
C LEU A 255 -1.88 -19.34 31.70
N LEU A 256 -2.40 -19.78 30.54
CA LEU A 256 -1.66 -19.70 29.27
C LEU A 256 -1.56 -18.26 28.75
N SER A 257 -2.53 -17.40 29.08
CA SER A 257 -2.45 -15.98 28.73
C SER A 257 -1.34 -15.27 29.50
N ASP A 258 -1.07 -15.66 30.75
CA ASP A 258 -0.02 -15.07 31.59
C ASP A 258 1.39 -15.55 31.19
N LEU A 259 1.50 -16.74 30.60
CA LEU A 259 2.78 -17.29 30.12
C LEU A 259 3.22 -16.73 28.75
N GLY A 260 2.31 -16.07 28.00
CA GLY A 260 2.59 -15.47 26.68
C GLY A 260 3.32 -14.13 26.74
N ASP A 261 3.32 -13.45 27.88
CA ASP A 261 3.93 -12.11 28.05
C ASP A 261 5.44 -12.14 28.43
N VAL A 262 6.07 -13.29 28.45
CA VAL A 262 7.50 -13.42 28.77
C VAL A 262 8.30 -13.60 27.47
N GLY A 263 8.41 -12.54 26.68
CA GLY A 263 9.30 -12.53 25.50
C GLY A 263 8.79 -11.77 24.29
N LEU A 264 8.53 -10.48 24.43
CA LEU A 264 8.54 -9.49 23.34
C LEU A 264 9.44 -8.33 23.73
#